data_6e661d2b440acbc765414537b303af82
#
_entry.id   6e661d2b440acbc765414537b303af82
#
_cell.length_a   1.000
_cell.length_b   1.000
_cell.length_c   1.000
_cell.angle_alpha   90.00
_cell.angle_beta   90.00
_cell.angle_gamma   90.00
#
_symmetry.space_group_name_H-M   'P 1'
#
loop_
_entity.id
_entity.type
_entity.pdbx_description
1 polymer ?
#
loop_
_entity_poly.entity_id
_entity_poly.type
_entity_poly.pdbx_seq_one_letter_code
_entity_poly.pdbx_strand_id
1 'polypeptide(L)'
;KYLSIDLRSANWVSLKKYDPEHINELGSTYSEFLYKFNLPKVFIHSKYLRQFIFGNVNPKRLIKVQRNIIQDVVRQYQDILQIEGVKNDEVIFSFKDFNEIRDIYNKLDHERYKTKIFTVNRVEDFRIDNIYDIDENLIHRELMGVDSTLFFIKLKQYITGEKLDIRDLYFKSNGKVAIWSIDNLKVELC
;
A
#
# COMPACT_ATOMS: atom_id res chain seq x y z
N LYS A 1 17.70 2.53 -0.89
CA LYS A 1 16.62 2.88 0.07
C LYS A 1 15.51 3.58 -0.70
N TYR A 2 14.28 3.45 -0.24
CA TYR A 2 13.10 3.95 -0.96
C TYR A 2 12.19 4.77 -0.03
N LEU A 3 11.63 5.84 -0.57
CA LEU A 3 10.57 6.64 0.04
C LEU A 3 9.33 6.51 -0.83
N SER A 4 8.27 5.90 -0.31
CA SER A 4 6.93 5.92 -0.92
C SER A 4 6.12 7.05 -0.30
N ILE A 5 5.46 7.82 -1.16
CA ILE A 5 4.48 8.84 -0.80
C ILE A 5 3.15 8.44 -1.42
N ASP A 6 2.20 8.05 -0.59
CA ASP A 6 0.89 7.51 -0.96
C ASP A 6 -0.23 8.46 -0.51
N LEU A 7 -1.21 8.69 -1.35
CA LEU A 7 -2.33 9.60 -1.08
C LEU A 7 -3.32 8.96 -0.10
N ARG A 8 -3.43 9.49 1.11
CA ARG A 8 -4.41 9.02 2.10
C ARG A 8 -5.83 9.16 1.58
N SER A 9 -6.62 8.09 1.72
CA SER A 9 -8.02 8.11 1.30
C SER A 9 -8.20 8.66 -0.13
N ALA A 10 -7.39 8.18 -1.07
CA ALA A 10 -7.24 8.75 -2.42
C ALA A 10 -8.57 9.10 -3.11
N ASN A 11 -9.58 8.22 -3.02
CA ASN A 11 -10.90 8.48 -3.60
C ASN A 11 -11.60 9.68 -2.95
N TRP A 12 -11.52 9.81 -1.63
CA TRP A 12 -12.14 10.92 -0.91
C TRP A 12 -11.46 12.27 -1.20
N VAL A 13 -10.13 12.31 -1.12
CA VAL A 13 -9.35 13.51 -1.44
C VAL A 13 -9.58 13.96 -2.87
N SER A 14 -9.69 13.00 -3.78
CA SER A 14 -9.96 13.28 -5.19
C SER A 14 -11.37 13.81 -5.41
N LEU A 15 -12.35 13.26 -4.70
CA LEU A 15 -13.73 13.72 -4.77
C LEU A 15 -13.86 15.16 -4.23
N LYS A 16 -13.22 15.46 -3.10
CA LYS A 16 -13.16 16.83 -2.55
C LYS A 16 -12.51 17.83 -3.51
N LYS A 17 -11.45 17.42 -4.20
CA LYS A 17 -10.78 18.28 -5.20
C LYS A 17 -11.62 18.45 -6.46
N TYR A 18 -12.41 17.44 -6.80
CA TYR A 18 -13.26 17.44 -7.99
C TYR A 18 -14.53 18.29 -7.81
N ASP A 19 -15.16 18.16 -6.65
CA ASP A 19 -16.42 18.83 -6.32
C ASP A 19 -16.36 19.39 -4.88
N PRO A 20 -15.58 20.45 -4.67
CA PRO A 20 -15.38 21.00 -3.32
C PRO A 20 -16.65 21.61 -2.73
N GLU A 21 -17.53 22.20 -3.55
CA GLU A 21 -18.73 22.87 -3.07
C GLU A 21 -19.67 21.87 -2.37
N HIS A 22 -20.08 20.82 -3.07
CA HIS A 22 -21.00 19.84 -2.49
C HIS A 22 -20.36 18.94 -1.43
N ILE A 23 -19.09 18.55 -1.61
CA ILE A 23 -18.46 17.60 -0.71
C ILE A 23 -18.05 18.25 0.62
N ASN A 24 -17.59 19.50 0.63
CA ASN A 24 -17.22 20.18 1.88
C ASN A 24 -18.42 20.42 2.79
N GLU A 25 -19.59 20.67 2.23
CA GLU A 25 -20.84 20.80 3.00
C GLU A 25 -21.24 19.48 3.68
N LEU A 26 -20.84 18.36 3.11
CA LEU A 26 -21.22 17.02 3.58
C LEU A 26 -20.24 16.43 4.61
N GLY A 27 -19.03 16.96 4.75
CA GLY A 27 -18.08 16.53 5.77
C GLY A 27 -16.63 16.70 5.37
N SER A 28 -15.74 16.72 6.36
CA SER A 28 -14.28 16.78 6.14
C SER A 28 -13.66 15.40 5.90
N THR A 29 -14.30 14.35 6.38
CA THR A 29 -13.83 12.96 6.30
C THR A 29 -14.90 12.03 5.69
N TYR A 30 -14.46 10.83 5.25
CA TYR A 30 -15.38 9.75 4.85
C TYR A 30 -16.45 9.47 5.90
N SER A 31 -16.01 9.41 7.17
CA SER A 31 -16.90 9.03 8.27
C SER A 31 -17.98 10.07 8.49
N GLU A 32 -17.60 11.34 8.52
CA GLU A 32 -18.56 12.45 8.67
C GLU A 32 -19.56 12.49 7.52
N PHE A 33 -19.08 12.30 6.28
CA PHE A 33 -19.94 12.21 5.10
C PHE A 33 -20.98 11.08 5.26
N LEU A 34 -20.54 9.87 5.60
CA LEU A 34 -21.42 8.71 5.70
C LEU A 34 -22.38 8.80 6.91
N TYR A 35 -21.97 9.44 8.01
CA TYR A 35 -22.84 9.66 9.17
C TYR A 35 -24.07 10.52 8.83
N LYS A 36 -23.93 11.50 7.93
CA LYS A 36 -25.06 12.34 7.51
C LYS A 36 -26.16 11.58 6.78
N PHE A 37 -25.84 10.42 6.20
CA PHE A 37 -26.81 9.55 5.52
C PHE A 37 -27.40 8.46 6.42
N ASN A 38 -27.13 8.48 7.74
CA ASN A 38 -27.61 7.49 8.71
C ASN A 38 -27.31 6.04 8.31
N LEU A 39 -26.18 5.80 7.65
CA LEU A 39 -25.79 4.48 7.22
C LEU A 39 -25.37 3.60 8.41
N PRO A 40 -25.61 2.28 8.34
CA PRO A 40 -25.11 1.36 9.35
C PRO A 40 -23.61 1.51 9.58
N LYS A 41 -23.14 1.36 10.82
CA LYS A 41 -21.72 1.54 11.22
C LYS A 41 -20.75 0.71 10.38
N VAL A 42 -21.17 -0.44 9.86
CA VAL A 42 -20.34 -1.28 8.98
C VAL A 42 -19.89 -0.52 7.71
N PHE A 43 -20.72 0.34 7.14
CA PHE A 43 -20.36 1.15 5.99
C PHE A 43 -19.33 2.23 6.35
N ILE A 44 -19.43 2.76 7.56
CA ILE A 44 -18.54 3.82 8.06
C ILE A 44 -17.15 3.26 8.37
N HIS A 45 -17.08 2.07 9.01
CA HIS A 45 -15.83 1.51 9.50
C HIS A 45 -15.14 0.56 8.50
N SER A 46 -15.87 -0.06 7.57
CA SER A 46 -15.30 -0.95 6.58
C SER A 46 -14.53 -0.19 5.51
N LYS A 47 -13.20 -0.38 5.47
CA LYS A 47 -12.34 0.16 4.40
C LYS A 47 -12.79 -0.30 3.02
N TYR A 48 -13.18 -1.59 2.90
CA TYR A 48 -13.65 -2.16 1.63
C TYR A 48 -14.90 -1.47 1.12
N LEU A 49 -15.93 -1.32 1.97
CA LEU A 49 -17.18 -0.67 1.57
C LEU A 49 -16.98 0.81 1.21
N ARG A 50 -16.15 1.52 1.98
CA ARG A 50 -15.79 2.90 1.64
C ARG A 50 -15.10 3.00 0.28
N GLN A 51 -14.14 2.13 0.00
CA GLN A 51 -13.45 2.08 -1.29
C GLN A 51 -14.41 1.74 -2.43
N PHE A 52 -15.33 0.80 -2.21
CA PHE A 52 -16.35 0.42 -3.19
C PHE A 52 -17.29 1.59 -3.51
N ILE A 53 -17.85 2.24 -2.48
CA ILE A 53 -18.78 3.36 -2.66
C ILE A 53 -18.10 4.52 -3.40
N PHE A 54 -16.99 5.02 -2.86
CA PHE A 54 -16.35 6.22 -3.40
C PHE A 54 -15.50 5.95 -4.64
N GLY A 55 -14.98 4.74 -4.82
CA GLY A 55 -14.24 4.35 -6.02
C GLY A 55 -15.12 4.24 -7.26
N ASN A 56 -16.44 3.99 -7.09
CA ASN A 56 -17.39 3.90 -8.21
C ASN A 56 -18.04 5.23 -8.58
N VAL A 57 -17.82 6.29 -7.80
CA VAL A 57 -18.26 7.64 -8.17
C VAL A 57 -17.33 8.23 -9.23
N ASN A 58 -17.65 8.04 -10.49
CA ASN A 58 -16.86 8.54 -11.63
C ASN A 58 -15.36 8.11 -11.60
N PRO A 59 -15.06 6.80 -11.68
CA PRO A 59 -13.72 6.27 -11.42
C PRO A 59 -12.65 6.85 -12.35
N LYS A 60 -12.98 7.10 -13.63
CA LYS A 60 -12.03 7.67 -14.60
C LYS A 60 -11.56 9.08 -14.19
N ARG A 61 -12.48 9.90 -13.68
CA ARG A 61 -12.15 11.25 -13.21
C ARG A 61 -11.37 11.24 -11.91
N LEU A 62 -11.77 10.40 -10.96
CA LEU A 62 -11.03 10.26 -9.70
C LEU A 62 -9.58 9.85 -9.94
N ILE A 63 -9.34 8.86 -10.79
CA ILE A 63 -7.98 8.43 -11.18
C ILE A 63 -7.21 9.61 -11.80
N LYS A 64 -7.83 10.40 -12.68
CA LYS A 64 -7.16 11.57 -13.28
C LYS A 64 -6.79 12.62 -12.22
N VAL A 65 -7.67 12.86 -11.24
CA VAL A 65 -7.40 13.80 -10.14
C VAL A 65 -6.28 13.27 -9.24
N GLN A 66 -6.28 11.98 -8.89
CA GLN A 66 -5.21 11.33 -8.13
C GLN A 66 -3.86 11.50 -8.84
N ARG A 67 -3.80 11.17 -10.12
CA ARG A 67 -2.58 11.35 -10.93
C ARG A 67 -2.08 12.79 -10.91
N ASN A 68 -2.96 13.77 -11.04
CA ASN A 68 -2.55 15.16 -11.01
C ASN A 68 -1.96 15.54 -9.63
N ILE A 69 -2.57 15.05 -8.54
CA ILE A 69 -2.06 15.29 -7.19
C ILE A 69 -0.65 14.66 -7.01
N ILE A 70 -0.47 13.44 -7.48
CA ILE A 70 0.83 12.75 -7.40
C ILE A 70 1.85 13.40 -8.35
N GLN A 71 1.44 13.88 -9.53
CA GLN A 71 2.32 14.63 -10.43
C GLN A 71 2.82 15.95 -9.82
N ASP A 72 2.03 16.60 -8.98
CA ASP A 72 2.50 17.77 -8.23
C ASP A 72 3.62 17.39 -7.24
N VAL A 73 3.50 16.24 -6.55
CA VAL A 73 4.57 15.69 -5.69
C VAL A 73 5.82 15.33 -6.51
N VAL A 74 5.63 14.69 -7.67
CA VAL A 74 6.73 14.35 -8.59
C VAL A 74 7.49 15.59 -8.99
N ARG A 75 6.80 16.64 -9.49
CA ARG A 75 7.42 17.92 -9.91
C ARG A 75 8.18 18.59 -8.78
N GLN A 76 7.69 18.48 -7.55
CA GLN A 76 8.32 19.10 -6.40
C GLN A 76 9.64 18.45 -6.02
N TYR A 77 9.79 17.13 -6.23
CA TYR A 77 10.93 16.38 -5.71
C TYR A 77 11.79 15.66 -6.75
N GLN A 78 11.42 15.66 -8.04
CA GLN A 78 12.14 14.95 -9.11
C GLN A 78 13.57 15.42 -9.33
N ASP A 79 13.88 16.67 -8.99
CA ASP A 79 15.23 17.24 -9.15
C ASP A 79 16.14 16.89 -7.93
N ILE A 80 15.56 16.37 -6.85
CA ILE A 80 16.24 16.02 -5.61
C ILE A 80 16.38 14.50 -5.48
N LEU A 81 15.32 13.77 -5.83
CA LEU A 81 15.22 12.31 -5.67
C LEU A 81 14.98 11.61 -7.00
N GLN A 82 15.57 10.44 -7.18
CA GLN A 82 15.32 9.61 -8.36
C GLN A 82 13.95 8.93 -8.26
N ILE A 83 13.15 9.03 -9.33
CA ILE A 83 11.85 8.38 -9.42
C ILE A 83 12.04 6.92 -9.81
N GLU A 84 11.52 6.00 -9.00
CA GLU A 84 11.53 4.55 -9.26
C GLU A 84 10.19 4.04 -9.78
N GLY A 85 9.10 4.69 -9.42
CA GLY A 85 7.79 4.33 -9.92
C GLY A 85 6.70 5.32 -9.55
N VAL A 86 5.72 5.43 -10.43
CA VAL A 86 4.55 6.30 -10.24
C VAL A 86 3.31 5.49 -10.53
N LYS A 87 2.40 5.44 -9.56
CA LYS A 87 1.03 4.92 -9.70
C LYS A 87 0.01 6.07 -9.71
N ASN A 88 -1.26 5.74 -9.71
CA ASN A 88 -2.30 6.77 -9.69
C ASN A 88 -2.28 7.62 -8.42
N ASP A 89 -2.02 6.99 -7.28
CA ASP A 89 -2.13 7.53 -5.93
C ASP A 89 -0.84 7.41 -5.11
N GLU A 90 0.24 6.89 -5.71
CA GLU A 90 1.53 6.67 -5.06
C GLU A 90 2.69 7.05 -5.98
N VAL A 91 3.74 7.63 -5.41
CA VAL A 91 5.07 7.75 -6.03
C VAL A 91 6.12 7.13 -5.14
N ILE A 92 7.09 6.45 -5.74
CA ILE A 92 8.23 5.85 -5.06
C ILE A 92 9.49 6.52 -5.59
N PHE A 93 10.27 7.06 -4.68
CA PHE A 93 11.59 7.63 -4.94
C PHE A 93 12.67 6.73 -4.34
N SER A 94 13.85 6.71 -4.95
CA SER A 94 15.05 6.19 -4.31
C SER A 94 15.90 7.33 -3.75
N PHE A 95 16.61 7.03 -2.66
CA PHE A 95 17.54 7.93 -2.01
C PHE A 95 18.75 7.15 -1.45
N LYS A 96 19.86 7.83 -1.23
CA LYS A 96 21.10 7.23 -0.72
C LYS A 96 21.20 7.35 0.80
N ASP A 97 20.93 8.53 1.31
CA ASP A 97 21.07 8.91 2.72
C ASP A 97 19.75 9.47 3.27
N PHE A 98 19.45 9.18 4.55
CA PHE A 98 18.22 9.67 5.20
C PHE A 98 18.18 11.20 5.31
N ASN A 99 19.33 11.87 5.33
CA ASN A 99 19.37 13.33 5.34
C ASN A 99 18.76 13.93 4.08
N GLU A 100 18.84 13.24 2.91
CA GLU A 100 18.23 13.69 1.67
C GLU A 100 16.71 13.79 1.76
N ILE A 101 16.08 12.93 2.55
CA ILE A 101 14.62 12.87 2.67
C ILE A 101 14.07 13.52 3.93
N ARG A 102 14.91 13.87 4.92
CA ARG A 102 14.47 14.43 6.21
C ARG A 102 13.70 15.73 6.03
N ASP A 103 14.20 16.63 5.20
CA ASP A 103 13.54 17.89 4.88
C ASP A 103 12.24 17.69 4.12
N ILE A 104 12.22 16.73 3.20
CA ILE A 104 11.03 16.37 2.41
C ILE A 104 9.98 15.82 3.35
N TYR A 105 10.35 14.87 4.21
CA TYR A 105 9.47 14.24 5.18
C TYR A 105 8.83 15.27 6.12
N ASN A 106 9.62 16.21 6.66
CA ASN A 106 9.14 17.21 7.59
C ASN A 106 8.22 18.27 6.94
N LYS A 107 8.40 18.54 5.65
CA LYS A 107 7.56 19.49 4.88
C LYS A 107 6.32 18.87 4.28
N LEU A 108 6.23 17.54 4.27
CA LEU A 108 5.11 16.85 3.67
C LEU A 108 3.86 16.99 4.53
N ASP A 109 2.72 17.20 3.90
CA ASP A 109 1.40 17.17 4.57
C ASP A 109 1.01 15.73 4.93
N HIS A 110 1.33 15.32 6.15
CA HIS A 110 1.05 13.97 6.67
C HIS A 110 -0.45 13.68 6.91
N GLU A 111 -1.31 14.68 6.89
CA GLU A 111 -2.76 14.45 6.88
C GLU A 111 -3.21 13.98 5.50
N ARG A 112 -2.60 14.53 4.46
CA ARG A 112 -2.90 14.21 3.06
C ARG A 112 -2.14 13.00 2.54
N TYR A 113 -0.90 12.81 2.97
CA TYR A 113 -0.02 11.75 2.47
C TYR A 113 0.35 10.76 3.57
N LYS A 114 0.43 9.49 3.19
CA LYS A 114 1.08 8.43 3.97
C LYS A 114 2.47 8.21 3.39
N THR A 115 3.47 8.23 4.24
CA THR A 115 4.85 7.93 3.87
C THR A 115 5.26 6.55 4.35
N LYS A 116 6.12 5.89 3.57
CA LYS A 116 6.76 4.63 3.92
C LYS A 116 8.22 4.71 3.49
N ILE A 117 9.14 4.57 4.46
CA ILE A 117 10.58 4.51 4.20
C ILE A 117 10.99 3.05 4.31
N PHE A 118 11.64 2.50 3.28
CA PHE A 118 11.94 1.08 3.27
C PHE A 118 13.17 0.71 2.45
N THR A 119 13.77 -0.43 2.78
CA THR A 119 14.72 -1.15 1.93
C THR A 119 14.12 -2.46 1.49
N VAL A 120 14.57 -2.94 0.33
CA VAL A 120 14.07 -4.18 -0.28
C VAL A 120 15.15 -5.24 -0.22
N ASN A 121 14.84 -6.36 0.40
CA ASN A 121 15.64 -7.58 0.32
C ASN A 121 14.86 -8.62 -0.47
N ARG A 122 15.48 -9.18 -1.50
CA ARG A 122 14.92 -10.34 -2.22
C ARG A 122 15.55 -11.60 -1.64
N VAL A 123 14.69 -12.55 -1.31
CA VAL A 123 15.08 -13.87 -0.83
C VAL A 123 14.37 -14.86 -1.71
N GLU A 124 15.08 -15.47 -2.65
CA GLU A 124 14.51 -16.37 -3.68
C GLU A 124 13.35 -15.68 -4.43
N ASP A 125 12.14 -16.16 -4.25
CA ASP A 125 10.91 -15.77 -4.95
C ASP A 125 10.04 -14.78 -4.18
N PHE A 126 10.46 -14.36 -2.99
CA PHE A 126 9.73 -13.36 -2.22
C PHE A 126 10.58 -12.14 -1.86
N ARG A 127 9.91 -11.08 -1.46
CA ARG A 127 10.51 -9.80 -1.12
C ARG A 127 10.22 -9.47 0.34
N ILE A 128 11.24 -9.00 1.05
CA ILE A 128 11.10 -8.45 2.39
C ILE A 128 11.36 -6.94 2.31
N ASP A 129 10.37 -6.17 2.70
CA ASP A 129 10.51 -4.74 2.91
C ASP A 129 10.85 -4.50 4.39
N ASN A 130 12.05 -3.98 4.66
CA ASN A 130 12.38 -3.48 5.99
C ASN A 130 11.91 -2.03 6.09
N ILE A 131 11.02 -1.74 7.02
CA ILE A 131 10.38 -0.45 7.20
C ILE A 131 11.08 0.32 8.29
N TYR A 132 11.42 1.56 8.01
CA TYR A 132 12.16 2.46 8.90
C TYR A 132 11.34 3.70 9.24
N ASP A 133 11.64 4.28 10.40
CA ASP A 133 11.26 5.66 10.71
C ASP A 133 12.25 6.65 10.07
N ILE A 134 12.02 7.94 10.28
CA ILE A 134 12.89 8.99 9.74
C ILE A 134 14.24 9.08 10.45
N ASP A 135 14.38 8.49 11.63
CA ASP A 135 15.60 8.42 12.43
C ASP A 135 16.38 7.11 12.19
N GLU A 136 16.08 6.41 11.09
CA GLU A 136 16.74 5.18 10.64
C GLU A 136 16.51 3.95 11.53
N ASN A 137 15.57 4.00 12.46
CA ASN A 137 15.23 2.84 13.26
C ASN A 137 14.35 1.89 12.47
N LEU A 138 14.68 0.60 12.50
CA LEU A 138 13.84 -0.44 11.92
C LEU A 138 12.56 -0.60 12.77
N ILE A 139 11.40 -0.28 12.17
CA ILE A 139 10.11 -0.40 12.83
C ILE A 139 9.61 -1.85 12.76
N HIS A 140 9.53 -2.40 11.54
CA HIS A 140 9.08 -3.78 11.29
C HIS A 140 9.51 -4.25 9.90
N ARG A 141 9.23 -5.51 9.61
CA ARG A 141 9.43 -6.11 8.28
C ARG A 141 8.11 -6.55 7.69
N GLU A 142 7.93 -6.29 6.40
CA GLU A 142 6.77 -6.74 5.63
C GLU A 142 7.21 -7.78 4.61
N LEU A 143 6.51 -8.91 4.59
CA LEU A 143 6.71 -9.94 3.58
C LEU A 143 5.79 -9.65 2.39
N MET A 144 6.37 -9.49 1.21
CA MET A 144 5.67 -9.08 0.00
C MET A 144 5.78 -10.16 -1.08
N GLY A 145 4.71 -10.27 -1.89
CA GLY A 145 4.69 -11.20 -3.02
C GLY A 145 4.46 -12.66 -2.63
N VAL A 146 4.09 -12.93 -1.38
CA VAL A 146 3.78 -14.27 -0.90
C VAL A 146 2.26 -14.44 -0.83
N ASP A 147 1.76 -15.55 -1.36
CA ASP A 147 0.37 -15.92 -1.19
C ASP A 147 0.06 -16.11 0.30
N SER A 148 -1.13 -15.71 0.72
CA SER A 148 -1.53 -15.78 2.13
C SER A 148 -1.46 -17.19 2.74
N THR A 149 -1.65 -18.22 1.92
CA THR A 149 -1.55 -19.63 2.34
C THR A 149 -0.11 -20.07 2.60
N LEU A 150 0.86 -19.46 1.90
CA LEU A 150 2.29 -19.72 2.09
C LEU A 150 2.97 -18.80 3.10
N PHE A 151 2.26 -17.77 3.57
CA PHE A 151 2.85 -16.73 4.42
C PHE A 151 3.62 -17.30 5.61
N PHE A 152 2.99 -18.16 6.40
CA PHE A 152 3.61 -18.73 7.60
C PHE A 152 4.76 -19.70 7.28
N ILE A 153 4.65 -20.44 6.19
CA ILE A 153 5.69 -21.39 5.73
C ILE A 153 6.93 -20.62 5.33
N LYS A 154 6.78 -19.57 4.51
CA LYS A 154 7.89 -18.72 4.08
C LYS A 154 8.48 -17.90 5.21
N LEU A 155 7.63 -17.43 6.15
CA LEU A 155 8.10 -16.72 7.34
C LEU A 155 8.94 -17.65 8.23
N LYS A 156 8.48 -18.88 8.46
CA LYS A 156 9.26 -19.90 9.19
C LYS A 156 10.60 -20.14 8.53
N GLN A 157 10.62 -20.41 7.23
CA GLN A 157 11.85 -20.62 6.46
C GLN A 157 12.82 -19.44 6.61
N TYR A 158 12.33 -18.22 6.52
CA TYR A 158 13.15 -17.02 6.64
C TYR A 158 13.74 -16.86 8.05
N ILE A 159 12.95 -17.16 9.11
CA ILE A 159 13.40 -17.00 10.50
C ILE A 159 14.37 -18.11 10.89
N THR A 160 14.12 -19.36 10.51
CA THR A 160 14.88 -20.53 10.95
C THR A 160 16.00 -20.90 10.00
N GLY A 161 15.96 -20.45 8.74
CA GLY A 161 16.87 -20.90 7.69
C GLY A 161 16.67 -22.37 7.26
N GLU A 162 15.60 -23.02 7.77
CA GLU A 162 15.30 -24.42 7.44
C GLU A 162 14.78 -24.53 6.00
N LYS A 163 15.13 -25.62 5.33
CA LYS A 163 14.52 -25.96 4.04
C LYS A 163 13.05 -26.36 4.26
N LEU A 164 12.20 -26.01 3.32
CA LEU A 164 10.80 -26.43 3.33
C LEU A 164 10.71 -27.95 3.24
N ASP A 165 9.93 -28.54 4.14
CA ASP A 165 9.49 -29.94 4.02
C ASP A 165 8.32 -29.98 3.01
N ILE A 166 8.29 -31.03 2.17
CA ILE A 166 7.19 -31.22 1.23
C ILE A 166 5.82 -31.25 1.92
N ARG A 167 5.76 -31.71 3.18
CA ARG A 167 4.54 -31.72 4.00
C ARG A 167 4.04 -30.32 4.31
N ASP A 168 4.91 -29.32 4.39
CA ASP A 168 4.54 -27.92 4.63
C ASP A 168 3.89 -27.27 3.40
N LEU A 169 4.02 -27.91 2.23
CA LEU A 169 3.48 -27.41 0.98
C LEU A 169 2.06 -27.85 0.67
N TYR A 170 1.52 -28.82 1.43
CA TYR A 170 0.14 -29.26 1.26
C TYR A 170 -0.86 -28.30 1.93
N PHE A 171 -1.92 -27.98 1.23
CA PHE A 171 -3.01 -27.17 1.77
C PHE A 171 -4.36 -27.63 1.21
N LYS A 172 -5.47 -27.19 1.84
CA LYS A 172 -6.82 -27.45 1.35
C LYS A 172 -7.37 -26.20 0.65
N SER A 173 -7.79 -26.37 -0.59
CA SER A 173 -8.50 -25.35 -1.35
C SER A 173 -9.78 -25.93 -1.93
N ASN A 174 -10.92 -25.31 -1.65
CA ASN A 174 -12.24 -25.73 -2.13
C ASN A 174 -12.55 -27.24 -1.86
N GLY A 175 -12.14 -27.73 -0.68
CA GLY A 175 -12.36 -29.13 -0.27
C GLY A 175 -11.43 -30.17 -0.90
N LYS A 176 -10.49 -29.75 -1.74
CA LYS A 176 -9.46 -30.58 -2.35
C LYS A 176 -8.10 -30.34 -1.70
N VAL A 177 -7.28 -31.37 -1.68
CA VAL A 177 -5.87 -31.24 -1.30
C VAL A 177 -5.10 -30.70 -2.51
N ALA A 178 -4.27 -29.70 -2.28
CA ALA A 178 -3.41 -29.12 -3.27
C ALA A 178 -1.98 -29.04 -2.71
N ILE A 179 -0.99 -29.02 -3.57
CA ILE A 179 0.42 -28.86 -3.22
C ILE A 179 0.99 -27.63 -3.94
N TRP A 180 1.86 -26.88 -3.27
CA TRP A 180 2.67 -25.87 -3.93
C TRP A 180 3.86 -26.51 -4.61
N SER A 181 4.01 -26.28 -5.90
CA SER A 181 5.22 -26.69 -6.62
C SER A 181 6.43 -25.89 -6.12
N ILE A 182 7.47 -26.61 -5.73
CA ILE A 182 8.73 -26.01 -5.23
C ILE A 182 9.41 -25.20 -6.33
N ASP A 183 9.32 -25.66 -7.59
CA ASP A 183 10.08 -25.08 -8.70
C ASP A 183 9.45 -23.79 -9.27
N ASN A 184 8.14 -23.61 -9.15
CA ASN A 184 7.45 -22.47 -9.75
C ASN A 184 6.40 -21.81 -8.85
N LEU A 185 6.23 -22.22 -7.60
CA LEU A 185 5.16 -21.76 -6.69
C LEU A 185 3.76 -21.80 -7.36
N LYS A 186 3.56 -22.75 -8.26
CA LYS A 186 2.26 -23.01 -8.88
C LYS A 186 1.46 -23.99 -8.03
N VAL A 187 0.15 -23.76 -7.95
CA VAL A 187 -0.78 -24.69 -7.31
C VAL A 187 -0.99 -25.88 -8.21
N GLU A 188 -0.61 -27.06 -7.74
CA GLU A 188 -0.95 -28.31 -8.39
C GLU A 188 -2.05 -28.98 -7.57
N LEU A 189 -3.16 -29.34 -8.23
CA LEU A 189 -4.24 -30.11 -7.61
C LEU A 189 -3.87 -31.58 -7.62
N CYS A 190 -3.89 -32.19 -6.45
CA CYS A 190 -3.70 -33.64 -6.30
C CYS A 190 -4.99 -34.40 -6.59
#